data_266566eaa40fe17ef8fe614729c4be84
#
_entry.id   266566eaa40fe17ef8fe614729c4be84
#
_cell.length_a   1.000
_cell.length_b   1.000
_cell.length_c   1.000
_cell.angle_alpha   90.00
_cell.angle_beta   90.00
_cell.angle_gamma   90.00
#
_symmetry.space_group_name_H-M   'P 1'
#
loop_
_entity.id
_entity.type
_entity.pdbx_description
1 polymer ?
#
loop_
_entity_poly.entity_id
_entity_poly.type
_entity_poly.pdbx_seq_one_letter_code
_entity_poly.pdbx_strand_id
1 'polypeptide(L)'
;MRTKTIYFFSLFLTITMMTGCFHISSGPKPSKSKMTKKYSVTPFNKIENKAPANIVFTQGNVTKVEADGPDNYIPQLIVMVKDSTLSISMDKDKFKNFKSSKINISITSPVLCNIKQRGVGSIYLKDSVKVTDLSI
;
A
#
# COMPACT_ATOMS: atom_id res chain seq x y z
N MET A 1 53.03 29.87 -38.61
CA MET A 1 52.56 28.45 -38.53
C MET A 1 52.49 27.91 -37.09
N ARG A 2 52.17 28.70 -36.13
CA ARG A 2 52.07 28.25 -34.72
C ARG A 2 50.71 28.44 -34.07
N THR A 3 49.70 28.76 -34.83
CA THR A 3 48.36 29.07 -34.29
C THR A 3 47.28 28.06 -34.64
N LYS A 4 47.62 26.98 -35.36
CA LYS A 4 46.67 25.95 -35.76
C LYS A 4 46.59 24.75 -34.81
N THR A 5 47.49 24.60 -33.85
CA THR A 5 47.57 23.45 -32.96
C THR A 5 46.80 23.66 -31.66
N ILE A 6 46.37 24.88 -31.36
CA ILE A 6 45.68 25.24 -30.09
C ILE A 6 44.18 24.98 -30.17
N TYR A 7 43.62 25.00 -31.37
CA TYR A 7 42.14 24.82 -31.52
C TYR A 7 41.71 23.35 -31.51
N PHE A 8 42.63 22.41 -31.65
CA PHE A 8 42.31 20.99 -31.62
C PHE A 8 42.19 20.41 -30.21
N PHE A 9 42.78 21.08 -29.22
CA PHE A 9 42.73 20.65 -27.82
C PHE A 9 41.53 21.17 -27.05
N SER A 10 40.86 22.19 -27.57
CA SER A 10 39.70 22.84 -26.92
C SER A 10 38.37 22.13 -27.24
N LEU A 11 38.32 21.29 -28.27
CA LEU A 11 37.07 20.62 -28.70
C LEU A 11 36.87 19.25 -28.05
N PHE A 12 37.86 18.78 -27.26
CA PHE A 12 37.76 17.44 -26.64
C PHE A 12 37.32 17.45 -25.15
N LEU A 13 37.07 18.65 -24.58
CA LEU A 13 36.78 18.79 -23.15
C LEU A 13 35.31 19.07 -22.84
N THR A 14 34.37 18.91 -23.78
CA THR A 14 32.96 19.19 -23.52
C THR A 14 32.02 18.01 -23.65
N ILE A 15 32.54 16.77 -23.68
CA ILE A 15 31.72 15.56 -23.72
C ILE A 15 32.04 14.69 -22.48
N THR A 16 31.90 15.25 -21.32
CA THR A 16 31.81 14.47 -20.08
C THR A 16 30.89 15.21 -19.14
N MET A 17 29.77 14.67 -18.87
CA MET A 17 28.88 14.86 -17.74
C MET A 17 27.40 14.88 -18.13
N MET A 18 26.90 13.79 -18.67
CA MET A 18 25.47 13.45 -18.50
C MET A 18 25.30 11.97 -18.24
N THR A 19 26.02 11.43 -17.26
CA THR A 19 25.55 10.25 -16.56
C THR A 19 24.60 10.70 -15.48
N GLY A 20 23.42 11.13 -15.88
CA GLY A 20 22.29 11.25 -14.98
C GLY A 20 21.98 9.86 -14.44
N CYS A 21 22.41 9.55 -13.23
CA CYS A 21 21.90 8.43 -12.47
C CYS A 21 20.40 8.60 -12.30
N PHE A 22 19.63 7.98 -13.17
CA PHE A 22 18.19 7.85 -12.98
C PHE A 22 17.99 6.86 -11.82
N HIS A 23 17.97 7.38 -10.61
CA HIS A 23 17.61 6.60 -9.44
C HIS A 23 16.09 6.39 -9.47
N ILE A 24 15.67 5.30 -10.11
CA ILE A 24 14.30 4.82 -9.96
C ILE A 24 14.23 4.23 -8.55
N SER A 25 13.74 5.00 -7.62
CA SER A 25 13.38 4.55 -6.28
C SER A 25 12.20 3.58 -6.40
N SER A 26 12.47 2.33 -6.69
CA SER A 26 11.48 1.26 -6.54
C SER A 26 11.25 1.06 -5.06
N GLY A 27 10.01 1.13 -4.59
CA GLY A 27 9.67 0.74 -3.24
C GLY A 27 10.11 -0.71 -2.92
N PRO A 28 10.12 -1.12 -1.65
CA PRO A 28 10.59 -2.44 -1.27
C PRO A 28 9.80 -3.52 -2.00
N LYS A 29 10.52 -4.48 -2.61
CA LYS A 29 9.90 -5.60 -3.30
C LYS A 29 9.20 -6.52 -2.29
N PRO A 30 8.06 -7.13 -2.65
CA PRO A 30 7.40 -8.09 -1.80
C PRO A 30 8.28 -9.33 -1.60
N SER A 31 8.37 -9.79 -0.36
CA SER A 31 8.99 -11.07 -0.04
C SER A 31 8.24 -12.23 -0.70
N LYS A 32 8.93 -13.32 -0.98
CA LYS A 32 8.31 -14.57 -1.43
C LYS A 32 7.63 -15.32 -0.29
N SER A 33 8.08 -15.11 0.95
CA SER A 33 7.47 -15.66 2.15
C SER A 33 6.20 -14.93 2.50
N LYS A 34 5.20 -15.66 2.98
CA LYS A 34 3.91 -15.12 3.41
C LYS A 34 3.76 -15.18 4.92
N MET A 35 3.03 -14.23 5.47
CA MET A 35 2.66 -14.15 6.87
C MET A 35 1.19 -13.83 7.00
N THR A 36 0.54 -14.45 7.98
CA THR A 36 -0.81 -14.10 8.41
C THR A 36 -0.75 -13.50 9.81
N LYS A 37 -1.39 -12.36 10.01
CA LYS A 37 -1.46 -11.68 11.31
C LYS A 37 -2.91 -11.39 11.68
N LYS A 38 -3.29 -11.78 12.89
CA LYS A 38 -4.59 -11.45 13.49
C LYS A 38 -4.45 -10.19 14.32
N TYR A 39 -5.46 -9.33 14.24
CA TYR A 39 -5.54 -8.08 15.00
C TYR A 39 -6.67 -8.16 16.01
N SER A 40 -6.33 -7.86 17.27
CA SER A 40 -7.33 -7.68 18.32
C SER A 40 -7.88 -6.26 18.22
N VAL A 41 -9.15 -6.13 17.91
CA VAL A 41 -9.83 -4.84 17.68
C VAL A 41 -11.13 -4.78 18.45
N THR A 42 -11.51 -3.57 18.87
CA THR A 42 -12.83 -3.30 19.42
C THR A 42 -13.91 -3.33 18.33
N PRO A 43 -15.20 -3.50 18.67
CA PRO A 43 -16.27 -3.46 17.68
C PRO A 43 -16.26 -2.17 16.87
N PHE A 44 -16.56 -2.29 15.58
CA PHE A 44 -16.64 -1.19 14.62
C PHE A 44 -17.80 -1.43 13.65
N ASN A 45 -18.26 -0.37 12.98
CA ASN A 45 -19.28 -0.43 11.93
C ASN A 45 -18.89 0.32 10.66
N LYS A 46 -17.69 0.91 10.64
CA LYS A 46 -17.12 1.60 9.48
C LYS A 46 -15.72 1.07 9.20
N ILE A 47 -15.32 1.07 7.94
CA ILE A 47 -13.99 0.67 7.50
C ILE A 47 -13.39 1.77 6.63
N GLU A 48 -12.16 2.17 6.91
CA GLU A 48 -11.36 3.05 6.06
C GLU A 48 -10.02 2.39 5.76
N ASN A 49 -9.80 2.00 4.50
CA ASN A 49 -8.55 1.43 4.04
C ASN A 49 -7.73 2.45 3.28
N LYS A 50 -6.57 2.80 3.81
CA LYS A 50 -5.54 3.65 3.19
C LYS A 50 -4.31 2.85 2.74
N ALA A 51 -4.25 1.57 3.10
CA ALA A 51 -3.15 0.68 2.72
C ALA A 51 -3.38 0.10 1.31
N PRO A 52 -2.30 -0.32 0.63
CA PRO A 52 -2.40 -1.04 -0.64
C PRO A 52 -2.80 -2.50 -0.39
N ALA A 53 -4.06 -2.73 -0.03
CA ALA A 53 -4.60 -4.02 0.37
C ALA A 53 -5.98 -4.27 -0.21
N ASN A 54 -6.24 -5.53 -0.55
CA ASN A 54 -7.58 -5.99 -0.86
C ASN A 54 -8.34 -6.27 0.43
N ILE A 55 -9.60 -5.85 0.49
CA ILE A 55 -10.49 -6.11 1.61
C ILE A 55 -11.48 -7.19 1.21
N VAL A 56 -11.62 -8.21 2.03
CA VAL A 56 -12.68 -9.20 1.95
C VAL A 56 -13.52 -9.07 3.20
N PHE A 57 -14.73 -8.55 3.05
CA PHE A 57 -15.66 -8.40 4.17
C PHE A 57 -16.69 -9.52 4.18
N THR A 58 -16.92 -10.09 5.34
CA THR A 58 -17.96 -11.08 5.60
C THR A 58 -18.80 -10.61 6.78
N GLN A 59 -20.11 -10.58 6.62
CA GLN A 59 -21.00 -10.32 7.75
C GLN A 59 -21.10 -11.54 8.64
N GLY A 60 -20.92 -11.39 9.94
CA GLY A 60 -20.97 -12.50 10.89
C GLY A 60 -21.04 -12.03 12.34
N ASN A 61 -21.40 -12.91 13.25
CA ASN A 61 -21.67 -12.59 14.66
C ASN A 61 -20.43 -12.23 15.49
N VAL A 62 -19.24 -12.34 14.93
CA VAL A 62 -17.96 -12.04 15.61
C VAL A 62 -17.24 -10.89 14.92
N THR A 63 -16.48 -10.14 15.68
CA THR A 63 -15.55 -9.14 15.13
C THR A 63 -14.17 -9.78 14.98
N LYS A 64 -13.68 -9.86 13.74
CA LYS A 64 -12.38 -10.47 13.41
C LYS A 64 -11.70 -9.70 12.30
N VAL A 65 -10.42 -9.42 12.44
CA VAL A 65 -9.57 -8.80 11.42
C VAL A 65 -8.29 -9.62 11.28
N GLU A 66 -8.00 -10.05 10.07
CA GLU A 66 -6.84 -10.87 9.75
C GLU A 66 -6.22 -10.39 8.43
N ALA A 67 -4.91 -10.17 8.41
CA ALA A 67 -4.18 -9.79 7.21
C ALA A 67 -3.24 -10.90 6.78
N ASP A 68 -3.24 -11.20 5.49
CA ASP A 68 -2.36 -12.16 4.83
C ASP A 68 -1.58 -11.48 3.70
N GLY A 69 -0.30 -11.79 3.59
CA GLY A 69 0.55 -11.22 2.56
C GLY A 69 2.04 -11.45 2.80
N PRO A 70 2.90 -10.76 2.02
CA PRO A 70 4.34 -10.85 2.20
C PRO A 70 4.78 -10.53 3.63
N ASP A 71 5.69 -11.32 4.19
CA ASP A 71 6.15 -11.20 5.57
C ASP A 71 6.89 -9.88 5.87
N ASN A 72 7.42 -9.23 4.83
CA ASN A 72 8.03 -7.90 4.96
C ASN A 72 7.02 -6.75 4.89
N TYR A 73 5.76 -7.01 4.49
CA TYR A 73 4.71 -5.99 4.41
C TYR A 73 3.75 -6.03 5.59
N ILE A 74 3.36 -7.22 6.03
CA ILE A 74 2.38 -7.40 7.11
C ILE A 74 2.77 -6.68 8.41
N PRO A 75 4.04 -6.69 8.89
CA PRO A 75 4.43 -5.95 10.08
C PRO A 75 4.33 -4.43 9.96
N GLN A 76 4.26 -3.90 8.74
CA GLN A 76 4.16 -2.46 8.47
C GLN A 76 2.71 -1.96 8.45
N LEU A 77 1.73 -2.86 8.49
CA LEU A 77 0.32 -2.49 8.59
C LEU A 77 0.00 -1.93 9.98
N ILE A 78 -0.69 -0.80 9.97
CA ILE A 78 -1.25 -0.17 11.15
C ILE A 78 -2.76 -0.36 11.10
N VAL A 79 -3.28 -1.13 12.04
CA VAL A 79 -4.71 -1.45 12.15
C VAL A 79 -5.20 -0.98 13.51
N MET A 80 -6.15 -0.06 13.52
CA MET A 80 -6.72 0.50 14.75
C MET A 80 -8.20 0.80 14.58
N VAL A 81 -8.95 0.83 15.68
CA VAL A 81 -10.33 1.29 15.73
C VAL A 81 -10.40 2.60 16.51
N LYS A 82 -11.00 3.61 15.90
CA LYS A 82 -11.32 4.90 16.52
C LYS A 82 -12.67 5.36 16.03
N ASP A 83 -13.52 5.85 16.94
CA ASP A 83 -14.86 6.35 16.64
C ASP A 83 -15.68 5.35 15.80
N SER A 84 -15.68 4.08 16.20
CA SER A 84 -16.35 2.96 15.51
C SER A 84 -15.86 2.75 14.06
N THR A 85 -14.70 3.28 13.71
CA THR A 85 -14.08 3.14 12.38
C THR A 85 -12.81 2.30 12.48
N LEU A 86 -12.80 1.17 11.78
CA LEU A 86 -11.57 0.39 11.54
C LEU A 86 -10.72 1.11 10.51
N SER A 87 -9.61 1.68 10.95
CA SER A 87 -8.63 2.34 10.08
C SER A 87 -7.48 1.40 9.79
N ILE A 88 -7.20 1.19 8.51
CA ILE A 88 -6.10 0.38 8.02
C ILE A 88 -5.18 1.28 7.22
N SER A 89 -3.94 1.37 7.63
CA SER A 89 -2.94 2.20 6.98
C SER A 89 -1.57 1.52 6.94
N MET A 90 -0.65 2.13 6.23
CA MET A 90 0.73 1.70 6.13
C MET A 90 1.63 2.94 6.12
N ASP A 91 2.85 2.82 6.61
CA ASP A 91 3.82 3.91 6.63
C ASP A 91 4.11 4.37 5.18
N LYS A 92 3.65 5.57 4.84
CA LYS A 92 3.77 6.14 3.49
C LYS A 92 5.21 6.37 3.06
N ASP A 93 6.10 6.65 4.01
CA ASP A 93 7.48 6.96 3.69
C ASP A 93 8.27 5.72 3.27
N LYS A 94 7.89 4.57 3.77
CA LYS A 94 8.49 3.28 3.42
C LYS A 94 7.92 2.69 2.12
N PHE A 95 6.74 3.13 1.66
CA PHE A 95 5.99 2.49 0.57
C PHE A 95 5.51 3.46 -0.51
N LYS A 96 6.28 4.52 -0.81
CA LYS A 96 5.90 5.60 -1.74
C LYS A 96 5.51 5.17 -3.15
N ASN A 97 5.97 4.03 -3.65
CA ASN A 97 5.77 3.59 -5.04
C ASN A 97 5.10 2.22 -5.14
N PHE A 98 4.18 1.93 -4.25
CA PHE A 98 3.49 0.65 -4.21
C PHE A 98 2.43 0.58 -5.31
N LYS A 99 2.67 -0.23 -6.35
CA LYS A 99 1.77 -0.36 -7.51
C LYS A 99 0.86 -1.59 -7.46
N SER A 100 1.03 -2.47 -6.48
CA SER A 100 0.33 -3.75 -6.47
C SER A 100 -0.11 -4.11 -5.06
N SER A 101 -1.39 -4.44 -4.91
CA SER A 101 -1.92 -4.98 -3.67
C SER A 101 -1.61 -6.47 -3.58
N LYS A 102 -0.64 -6.81 -2.74
CA LYS A 102 -0.30 -8.20 -2.40
C LYS A 102 -0.77 -8.61 -1.01
N ILE A 103 -1.46 -7.72 -0.35
CA ILE A 103 -2.00 -7.90 0.99
C ILE A 103 -3.51 -8.13 0.86
N ASN A 104 -4.01 -9.17 1.50
CA ASN A 104 -5.44 -9.43 1.62
C ASN A 104 -5.83 -9.32 3.09
N ILE A 105 -6.87 -8.55 3.36
CA ILE A 105 -7.39 -8.35 4.70
C ILE A 105 -8.80 -8.90 4.78
N SER A 106 -8.95 -9.94 5.57
CA SER A 106 -10.25 -10.55 5.85
C SER A 106 -10.85 -9.90 7.09
N ILE A 107 -12.04 -9.35 6.94
CA ILE A 107 -12.76 -8.65 8.00
C ILE A 107 -14.12 -9.29 8.19
N THR A 108 -14.43 -9.65 9.43
CA THR A 108 -15.76 -10.10 9.82
C THR A 108 -16.32 -9.14 10.88
N SER A 109 -17.55 -8.72 10.72
CA SER A 109 -18.24 -7.85 11.67
C SER A 109 -19.76 -8.07 11.57
N PRO A 110 -20.52 -7.92 12.68
CA PRO A 110 -21.97 -8.03 12.66
C PRO A 110 -22.65 -6.93 11.85
N VAL A 111 -22.08 -5.74 11.84
CA VAL A 111 -22.65 -4.54 11.19
C VAL A 111 -21.59 -3.84 10.35
N LEU A 112 -21.98 -3.41 9.16
CA LEU A 112 -21.18 -2.53 8.31
C LEU A 112 -22.08 -1.39 7.80
N CYS A 113 -21.79 -0.15 8.21
CA CYS A 113 -22.51 1.04 7.78
C CYS A 113 -21.84 1.74 6.62
N ASN A 114 -20.51 1.79 6.61
CA ASN A 114 -19.74 2.49 5.60
C ASN A 114 -18.40 1.80 5.35
N ILE A 115 -17.93 1.81 4.10
CA ILE A 115 -16.60 1.36 3.73
C ILE A 115 -15.97 2.34 2.74
N LYS A 116 -14.76 2.81 3.04
CA LYS A 116 -13.97 3.72 2.21
C LYS A 116 -12.67 3.06 1.79
N GLN A 117 -12.41 3.01 0.49
CA GLN A 117 -11.15 2.59 -0.08
C GLN A 117 -10.40 3.81 -0.60
N ARG A 118 -9.26 4.14 0.01
CA ARG A 118 -8.36 5.22 -0.42
C ARG A 118 -7.02 4.70 -0.92
N GLY A 119 -6.67 3.47 -0.57
CA GLY A 119 -5.47 2.79 -1.03
C GLY A 119 -5.71 2.03 -2.35
N VAL A 120 -4.63 1.49 -2.91
CA VAL A 120 -4.69 0.61 -4.08
C VAL A 120 -5.19 -0.78 -3.66
N GLY A 121 -6.20 -1.29 -4.30
CA GLY A 121 -6.78 -2.61 -4.02
C GLY A 121 -8.26 -2.67 -4.32
N SER A 122 -8.85 -3.82 -4.09
CA SER A 122 -10.26 -4.10 -4.33
C SER A 122 -10.99 -4.43 -3.04
N ILE A 123 -12.29 -4.16 -3.03
CA ILE A 123 -13.17 -4.54 -1.94
C ILE A 123 -14.10 -5.65 -2.45
N TYR A 124 -14.14 -6.74 -1.72
CA TYR A 124 -15.03 -7.88 -1.97
C TYR A 124 -15.96 -8.05 -0.78
N LEU A 125 -17.24 -7.96 -1.02
CA LEU A 125 -18.29 -8.25 -0.04
C LEU A 125 -18.76 -9.69 -0.28
N LYS A 126 -18.59 -10.57 0.70
CA LYS A 126 -19.10 -11.93 0.66
C LYS A 126 -20.49 -11.95 1.22
N ASP A 127 -21.37 -12.71 0.56
CA ASP A 127 -22.77 -12.89 0.92
C ASP A 127 -23.63 -11.61 0.80
N SER A 128 -24.88 -11.67 1.19
CA SER A 128 -25.81 -10.53 1.15
C SER A 128 -25.50 -9.54 2.27
N VAL A 129 -24.42 -8.78 2.13
CA VAL A 129 -24.06 -7.73 3.10
C VAL A 129 -24.99 -6.53 2.93
N LYS A 130 -25.68 -6.16 4.00
CA LYS A 130 -26.45 -4.91 4.05
C LYS A 130 -25.51 -3.77 4.39
N VAL A 131 -25.13 -2.99 3.40
CA VAL A 131 -24.33 -1.76 3.56
C VAL A 131 -25.23 -0.56 3.37
N THR A 132 -25.20 0.39 4.32
CA THR A 132 -26.04 1.59 4.24
C THR A 132 -25.44 2.64 3.31
N ASP A 133 -24.11 2.68 3.20
CA ASP A 133 -23.38 3.64 2.35
C ASP A 133 -22.05 3.06 1.88
N LEU A 134 -21.80 3.09 0.58
CA LEU A 134 -20.55 2.63 -0.04
C LEU A 134 -19.90 3.81 -0.76
N SER A 135 -18.77 4.27 -0.23
CA SER A 135 -17.94 5.30 -0.83
C SER A 135 -16.59 4.71 -1.27
N ILE A 136 -16.35 4.70 -2.56
CA ILE A 136 -15.12 4.20 -3.20
C ILE A 136 -14.32 5.37 -3.78
#